data_8da1d6ab3a70e13839ea31b3328cda8f
#
_entry.id   8da1d6ab3a70e13839ea31b3328cda8f
#
_cell.length_a   1.000
_cell.length_b   1.000
_cell.length_c   1.000
_cell.angle_alpha   90.00
_cell.angle_beta   90.00
_cell.angle_gamma   90.00
#
_symmetry.space_group_name_H-M   'P 1'
#
loop_
_entity.id
_entity.type
_entity.pdbx_description
1 polymer ?
#
loop_
_entity_poly.entity_id
_entity_poly.type
_entity_poly.pdbx_seq_one_letter_code
_entity_poly.pdbx_strand_id
1 'polypeptide(L)'
;LKKEYSLKNEVYIPFVGQEELWNETGLFGKKEYRKMKSMSDKIVDVSKIRTLDVSTNDGKIKALLERNKEMVDNSQMIVGLYPLNKDFTKDRNSGTASCLRYAKGKIPICLIDPESHLIEFHPCNE
;
A
#
# COMPACT_ATOMS: atom_id res chain seq x y z
N LEU A 1 2.01 0.86 18.78
CA LEU A 1 1.38 -0.43 18.46
C LEU A 1 2.37 -1.57 18.45
N LYS A 2 3.47 -1.40 17.73
CA LYS A 2 4.53 -2.42 17.63
C LYS A 2 5.10 -2.80 18.98
N LYS A 3 5.41 -1.80 19.82
CA LYS A 3 5.99 -2.03 21.16
C LYS A 3 5.01 -2.68 22.12
N GLU A 4 3.74 -2.22 22.11
CA GLU A 4 2.73 -2.72 23.03
C GLU A 4 2.28 -4.14 22.76
N TYR A 5 2.21 -4.51 21.47
CA TYR A 5 1.65 -5.79 21.05
C TYR A 5 2.67 -6.74 20.43
N SER A 6 3.96 -6.40 20.50
CA SER A 6 5.04 -7.20 19.91
C SER A 6 4.80 -7.50 18.42
N LEU A 7 4.21 -6.55 17.68
CA LEU A 7 3.94 -6.71 16.28
C LEU A 7 5.20 -6.53 15.44
N LYS A 8 5.29 -7.28 14.37
CA LYS A 8 6.33 -7.10 13.36
C LYS A 8 5.79 -6.25 12.22
N ASN A 9 6.65 -5.39 11.68
CA ASN A 9 6.30 -4.50 10.60
C ASN A 9 7.16 -4.82 9.38
N GLU A 10 6.52 -5.24 8.29
CA GLU A 10 7.15 -5.43 6.99
C GLU A 10 6.71 -4.33 6.04
N VAL A 11 7.68 -3.67 5.40
CA VAL A 11 7.41 -2.58 4.46
C VAL A 11 7.68 -3.06 3.05
N TYR A 12 6.69 -2.91 2.17
CA TYR A 12 6.81 -3.24 0.76
C TYR A 12 7.02 -1.97 -0.04
N ILE A 13 8.18 -1.86 -0.68
CA ILE A 13 8.52 -0.71 -1.53
C ILE A 13 8.51 -1.14 -2.99
N PRO A 14 8.07 -0.25 -3.91
CA PRO A 14 8.09 -0.58 -5.33
C PRO A 14 9.51 -0.65 -5.88
N PHE A 15 10.38 0.26 -5.44
CA PHE A 15 11.80 0.31 -5.80
C PHE A 15 12.54 1.26 -4.86
N VAL A 16 13.84 1.07 -4.72
CA VAL A 16 14.68 1.96 -3.92
C VAL A 16 14.74 3.33 -4.59
N GLY A 17 14.58 4.39 -3.79
CA GLY A 17 14.62 5.76 -4.30
C GLY A 17 13.27 6.31 -4.73
N GLN A 18 12.18 5.62 -4.42
CA GLN A 18 10.82 6.10 -4.71
C GLN A 18 10.59 7.52 -4.24
N GLU A 19 11.18 7.88 -3.10
CA GLU A 19 10.95 9.17 -2.44
C GLU A 19 11.84 10.31 -2.93
N GLU A 20 12.75 10.08 -3.88
CA GLU A 20 13.79 11.06 -4.27
C GLU A 20 13.22 12.40 -4.71
N LEU A 21 12.05 12.42 -5.36
CA LEU A 21 11.43 13.64 -5.84
C LEU A 21 10.39 14.22 -4.89
N TRP A 22 10.24 13.64 -3.70
CA TRP A 22 9.26 14.11 -2.71
C TRP A 22 9.81 15.33 -1.95
N ASN A 23 8.90 16.08 -1.30
CA ASN A 23 9.30 17.13 -0.37
C ASN A 23 10.11 16.53 0.77
N GLU A 24 11.05 17.31 1.30
CA GLU A 24 11.94 16.86 2.38
C GLU A 24 11.20 16.64 3.68
N THR A 25 10.27 17.53 4.04
CA THR A 25 9.57 17.54 5.31
C THR A 25 8.06 17.42 5.12
N GLY A 26 7.35 17.23 6.24
CA GLY A 26 5.91 17.07 6.24
C GLY A 26 5.50 15.62 6.47
N LEU A 27 4.19 15.38 6.65
CA LEU A 27 3.63 14.07 6.96
C LEU A 27 3.93 13.03 5.88
N PHE A 28 3.96 13.48 4.62
CA PHE A 28 4.24 12.63 3.45
C PHE A 28 5.60 12.94 2.81
N GLY A 29 6.54 13.54 3.59
CA GLY A 29 7.86 13.88 3.08
C GLY A 29 8.85 12.74 3.15
N LYS A 30 10.00 12.91 2.46
CA LYS A 30 11.08 11.91 2.46
C LYS A 30 11.59 11.58 3.85
N LYS A 31 11.71 12.58 4.72
CA LYS A 31 12.26 12.41 6.06
C LYS A 31 11.42 11.46 6.88
N GLU A 32 10.11 11.66 6.91
CA GLU A 32 9.20 10.76 7.63
C GLU A 32 9.15 9.37 7.00
N TYR A 33 9.12 9.30 5.68
CA TYR A 33 9.15 8.03 4.96
C TYR A 33 10.40 7.22 5.31
N ARG A 34 11.58 7.84 5.27
CA ARG A 34 12.85 7.18 5.58
C ARG A 34 12.92 6.74 7.04
N LYS A 35 12.38 7.56 7.94
CA LYS A 35 12.30 7.23 9.36
C LYS A 35 11.42 6.00 9.59
N MET A 36 10.22 5.98 9.02
CA MET A 36 9.31 4.84 9.13
C MET A 36 9.92 3.58 8.53
N LYS A 37 10.57 3.70 7.38
CA LYS A 37 11.25 2.57 6.74
C LYS A 37 12.38 2.03 7.60
N SER A 38 13.16 2.89 8.26
CA SER A 38 14.27 2.48 9.13
C SER A 38 13.80 1.76 10.40
N MET A 39 12.56 1.99 10.82
CA MET A 39 11.96 1.35 11.99
C MET A 39 11.26 0.03 11.68
N SER A 40 11.20 -0.36 10.41
CA SER A 40 10.56 -1.61 10.01
C SER A 40 11.46 -2.82 10.34
N ASP A 41 10.82 -3.97 10.54
CA ASP A 41 11.56 -5.22 10.79
C ASP A 41 12.13 -5.80 9.49
N LYS A 42 11.46 -5.54 8.37
CA LYS A 42 11.84 -6.06 7.07
C LYS A 42 11.40 -5.10 5.97
N ILE A 43 12.26 -4.93 4.97
CA ILE A 43 11.94 -4.16 3.77
C ILE A 43 11.95 -5.12 2.58
N VAL A 44 10.85 -5.13 1.84
CA VAL A 44 10.71 -5.96 0.64
C VAL A 44 10.74 -5.04 -0.59
N ASP A 45 11.78 -5.15 -1.40
CA ASP A 45 11.88 -4.41 -2.67
C ASP A 45 11.26 -5.25 -3.77
N VAL A 46 10.04 -4.89 -4.17
CA VAL A 46 9.26 -5.65 -5.13
C VAL A 46 9.88 -5.61 -6.53
N SER A 47 10.55 -4.51 -6.89
CA SER A 47 11.25 -4.44 -8.19
C SER A 47 12.32 -5.51 -8.34
N LYS A 48 12.99 -5.86 -7.25
CA LYS A 48 14.00 -6.94 -7.23
C LYS A 48 13.36 -8.32 -7.27
N ILE A 49 12.32 -8.54 -6.46
CA ILE A 49 11.63 -9.84 -6.39
C ILE A 49 11.05 -10.20 -7.74
N ARG A 50 10.43 -9.25 -8.44
CA ARG A 50 9.76 -9.47 -9.72
C ARG A 50 10.62 -9.12 -10.93
N THR A 51 11.88 -8.75 -10.71
CA THR A 51 12.85 -8.40 -11.75
C THR A 51 12.29 -7.35 -12.71
N LEU A 52 11.91 -6.19 -12.17
CA LEU A 52 11.32 -5.09 -12.93
C LEU A 52 12.39 -4.06 -13.30
N ASP A 53 12.30 -3.53 -14.51
CA ASP A 53 13.14 -2.42 -14.95
C ASP A 53 12.53 -1.10 -14.51
N VAL A 54 13.18 -0.44 -13.54
CA VAL A 54 12.69 0.83 -12.98
C VAL A 54 13.48 2.04 -13.53
N SER A 55 14.24 1.85 -14.60
CA SER A 55 14.93 2.95 -15.27
C SER A 55 13.99 3.82 -16.10
N THR A 56 12.80 3.33 -16.43
CA THR A 56 11.78 4.05 -17.20
C THR A 56 10.59 4.39 -16.32
N ASN A 57 9.80 5.42 -16.73
CA ASN A 57 8.58 5.78 -16.03
C ASN A 57 7.54 4.64 -16.06
N ASP A 58 7.41 3.95 -17.18
CA ASP A 58 6.48 2.83 -17.31
C ASP A 58 6.86 1.68 -16.37
N GLY A 59 8.14 1.40 -16.25
CA GLY A 59 8.64 0.39 -15.31
C GLY A 59 8.39 0.77 -13.86
N LYS A 60 8.54 2.06 -13.53
CA LYS A 60 8.24 2.57 -12.17
C LYS A 60 6.76 2.45 -11.84
N ILE A 61 5.87 2.79 -12.77
CA ILE A 61 4.42 2.64 -12.60
C ILE A 61 4.06 1.17 -12.39
N LYS A 62 4.64 0.30 -13.20
CA LYS A 62 4.43 -1.15 -13.06
C LYS A 62 4.90 -1.63 -11.68
N ALA A 63 6.04 -1.15 -11.20
CA ALA A 63 6.55 -1.52 -9.89
C ALA A 63 5.61 -1.09 -8.75
N LEU A 64 4.99 0.10 -8.86
CA LEU A 64 3.99 0.56 -7.89
C LEU A 64 2.78 -0.37 -7.84
N LEU A 65 2.27 -0.79 -8.99
CA LEU A 65 1.13 -1.71 -9.08
C LEU A 65 1.49 -3.11 -8.59
N GLU A 66 2.66 -3.59 -8.93
CA GLU A 66 3.13 -4.92 -8.48
C GLU A 66 3.40 -4.94 -6.97
N ARG A 67 3.85 -3.81 -6.38
CA ARG A 67 3.99 -3.68 -4.93
C ARG A 67 2.66 -3.89 -4.23
N ASN A 68 1.59 -3.30 -4.75
CA ASN A 68 0.25 -3.47 -4.19
C ASN A 68 -0.20 -4.93 -4.24
N LYS A 69 0.05 -5.61 -5.36
CA LYS A 69 -0.27 -7.03 -5.51
C LYS A 69 0.52 -7.90 -4.54
N GLU A 70 1.80 -7.61 -4.36
CA GLU A 70 2.65 -8.35 -3.43
C GLU A 70 2.16 -8.22 -1.99
N MET A 71 1.73 -7.01 -1.59
CA MET A 71 1.15 -6.79 -0.27
C MET A 71 -0.11 -7.62 -0.06
N VAL A 72 -1.02 -7.61 -1.03
CA VAL A 72 -2.27 -8.38 -0.96
C VAL A 72 -1.99 -9.88 -0.92
N ASP A 73 -1.11 -10.36 -1.79
CA ASP A 73 -0.80 -11.80 -1.88
C ASP A 73 -0.18 -12.35 -0.59
N ASN A 74 0.43 -11.50 0.22
CA ASN A 74 1.06 -11.89 1.48
C ASN A 74 0.24 -11.48 2.71
N SER A 75 -1.03 -11.16 2.55
CA SER A 75 -1.89 -10.68 3.63
C SER A 75 -3.15 -11.54 3.77
N GLN A 76 -3.70 -11.62 4.99
CA GLN A 76 -4.97 -12.28 5.26
C GLN A 76 -6.15 -11.30 5.29
N MET A 77 -5.88 -10.00 5.39
CA MET A 77 -6.89 -8.94 5.35
C MET A 77 -6.20 -7.65 4.94
N ILE A 78 -6.91 -6.79 4.24
CA ILE A 78 -6.42 -5.46 3.91
C ILE A 78 -7.26 -4.41 4.63
N VAL A 79 -6.59 -3.39 5.20
CA VAL A 79 -7.24 -2.22 5.78
C VAL A 79 -6.88 -1.04 4.89
N GLY A 80 -7.90 -0.38 4.34
CA GLY A 80 -7.68 0.74 3.44
C GLY A 80 -8.43 2.00 3.87
N LEU A 81 -7.80 3.15 3.66
CA LEU A 81 -8.46 4.45 3.80
C LEU A 81 -9.05 4.81 2.44
N TYR A 82 -10.37 4.86 2.36
CA TYR A 82 -11.06 5.14 1.10
C TYR A 82 -12.46 5.69 1.40
N PRO A 83 -12.92 6.75 0.69
CA PRO A 83 -14.26 7.32 0.93
C PRO A 83 -15.35 6.30 0.67
N LEU A 84 -16.25 6.10 1.64
CA LEU A 84 -17.35 5.14 1.53
C LEU A 84 -18.41 5.55 0.51
N ASN A 85 -18.46 6.84 0.13
CA ASN A 85 -19.37 7.34 -0.89
C ASN A 85 -18.84 7.15 -2.33
N LYS A 86 -17.66 6.56 -2.49
CA LYS A 86 -17.10 6.21 -3.80
C LYS A 86 -17.10 4.71 -3.99
N ASP A 87 -17.12 4.30 -5.25
CA ASP A 87 -17.05 2.88 -5.62
C ASP A 87 -15.64 2.55 -6.14
N PHE A 88 -14.85 1.86 -5.35
CA PHE A 88 -13.47 1.52 -5.72
C PHE A 88 -13.40 0.57 -6.93
N THR A 89 -14.48 -0.17 -7.21
CA THR A 89 -14.50 -1.08 -8.36
C THR A 89 -14.51 -0.34 -9.69
N LYS A 90 -14.90 0.94 -9.67
CA LYS A 90 -15.01 1.80 -10.86
C LYS A 90 -13.97 2.92 -10.92
N ASP A 91 -13.32 3.23 -9.80
CA ASP A 91 -12.38 4.34 -9.71
C ASP A 91 -11.04 3.95 -10.34
N ARG A 92 -10.74 4.50 -11.51
CA ARG A 92 -9.52 4.22 -12.28
C ARG A 92 -8.37 5.18 -11.99
N ASN A 93 -8.60 6.20 -11.16
CA ASN A 93 -7.62 7.26 -10.89
C ASN A 93 -6.92 7.12 -9.53
N SER A 94 -7.28 6.11 -8.74
CA SER A 94 -6.76 5.93 -7.38
C SER A 94 -5.92 4.67 -7.28
N GLY A 95 -4.71 4.81 -6.75
CA GLY A 95 -3.84 3.68 -6.43
C GLY A 95 -4.44 2.81 -5.33
N THR A 96 -5.09 3.42 -4.34
CA THR A 96 -5.80 2.70 -3.29
C THR A 96 -6.94 1.86 -3.89
N ALA A 97 -7.75 2.44 -4.77
CA ALA A 97 -8.84 1.72 -5.42
C ALA A 97 -8.31 0.54 -6.26
N SER A 98 -7.19 0.73 -6.95
CA SER A 98 -6.54 -0.34 -7.71
C SER A 98 -6.13 -1.51 -6.80
N CYS A 99 -5.55 -1.21 -5.65
CA CYS A 99 -5.17 -2.22 -4.66
C CYS A 99 -6.40 -2.96 -4.12
N LEU A 100 -7.47 -2.23 -3.82
CA LEU A 100 -8.72 -2.81 -3.31
C LEU A 100 -9.38 -3.72 -4.35
N ARG A 101 -9.38 -3.31 -5.62
CA ARG A 101 -9.90 -4.16 -6.70
C ARG A 101 -9.14 -5.48 -6.80
N TYR A 102 -7.84 -5.42 -6.67
CA TYR A 102 -7.02 -6.64 -6.70
C TYR A 102 -7.33 -7.56 -5.52
N ALA A 103 -7.59 -6.97 -4.34
CA ALA A 103 -7.89 -7.73 -3.13
C ALA A 103 -9.29 -8.34 -3.14
N LYS A 104 -10.23 -7.73 -3.85
CA LYS A 104 -11.63 -8.16 -3.86
C LYS A 104 -11.77 -9.62 -4.33
N GLY A 105 -12.44 -10.44 -3.53
CA GLY A 105 -12.60 -11.85 -3.80
C GLY A 105 -11.40 -12.73 -3.43
N LYS A 106 -10.30 -12.13 -2.97
CA LYS A 106 -9.11 -12.86 -2.54
C LYS A 106 -8.94 -12.86 -1.03
N ILE A 107 -9.11 -11.69 -0.42
CA ILE A 107 -8.99 -11.51 1.04
C ILE A 107 -10.06 -10.52 1.50
N PRO A 108 -10.46 -10.58 2.79
CA PRO A 108 -11.39 -9.59 3.35
C PRO A 108 -10.82 -8.18 3.29
N ILE A 109 -11.70 -7.20 3.09
CA ILE A 109 -11.36 -5.78 3.01
C ILE A 109 -12.06 -5.03 4.13
N CYS A 110 -11.31 -4.24 4.89
CA CYS A 110 -11.85 -3.32 5.89
C CYS A 110 -11.57 -1.89 5.39
N LEU A 111 -12.63 -1.15 5.07
CA LEU A 111 -12.51 0.23 4.62
C LEU A 111 -12.79 1.18 5.76
N ILE A 112 -11.98 2.23 5.88
CA ILE A 112 -12.16 3.31 6.84
C ILE A 112 -12.31 4.59 6.05
N ASP A 113 -13.45 5.29 6.24
CA ASP A 113 -13.67 6.58 5.61
C ASP A 113 -12.77 7.62 6.27
N PRO A 114 -11.92 8.34 5.50
CA PRO A 114 -10.98 9.30 6.09
C PRO A 114 -11.63 10.52 6.74
N GLU A 115 -12.86 10.87 6.38
CA GLU A 115 -13.57 12.01 6.97
C GLU A 115 -14.46 11.61 8.14
N SER A 116 -15.36 10.64 7.93
CA SER A 116 -16.34 10.23 8.95
C SER A 116 -15.79 9.24 9.95
N HIS A 117 -14.71 8.56 9.62
CA HIS A 117 -14.08 7.45 10.37
C HIS A 117 -15.00 6.22 10.49
N LEU A 118 -16.06 6.16 9.69
CA LEU A 118 -16.92 4.98 9.64
C LEU A 118 -16.18 3.83 8.96
N ILE A 119 -16.54 2.61 9.37
CA ILE A 119 -15.89 1.40 8.90
C ILE A 119 -16.89 0.58 8.10
N GLU A 120 -16.46 0.05 6.96
CA GLU A 120 -17.23 -0.87 6.14
C GLU A 120 -16.41 -2.13 5.89
N PHE A 121 -16.97 -3.28 6.18
CA PHE A 121 -16.29 -4.56 6.04
C PHE A 121 -16.83 -5.33 4.83
N HIS A 122 -15.92 -5.78 3.98
CA HIS A 122 -16.23 -6.60 2.80
C HIS A 122 -15.63 -8.00 2.98
N PRO A 123 -16.45 -9.02 3.29
CA PRO A 123 -15.95 -10.39 3.40
C PRO A 123 -15.47 -10.93 2.05
N CYS A 124 -14.58 -11.90 2.11
CA CYS A 124 -14.00 -12.50 0.90
C CYS A 124 -15.03 -13.21 0.02
N ASN A 125 -16.11 -13.71 0.63
CA ASN A 125 -17.12 -14.53 -0.05
C ASN A 125 -18.26 -13.74 -0.71
N GLU A 126 -18.14 -12.44 -0.79
CA GLU A 126 -19.14 -11.60 -1.47
C GLU A 126 -18.98 -11.61 -2.98
#